data_0bedd16fbd9ed51b1d062f69f37fbb21
#
_entry.id   0bedd16fbd9ed51b1d062f69f37fbb21
#
_cell.length_a   1.000
_cell.length_b   1.000
_cell.length_c   1.000
_cell.angle_alpha   90.00
_cell.angle_beta   90.00
_cell.angle_gamma   90.00
#
_symmetry.space_group_name_H-M   'P 1'
#
loop_
_entity.id
_entity.type
_entity.pdbx_description
1 polymer ?
#
loop_
_entity_poly.entity_id
_entity_poly.type
_entity_poly.pdbx_seq_one_letter_code
_entity_poly.pdbx_strand_id
1 'polypeptide(L)'
;MAMRMRMPKRTTTPMADTALYSLLTWMSPAWPIGAFAHSGGLEWAVEAGHVTDVASCGEWLADLLGHGALHNDAVLFVHAWRAASADDRTRLAEVAELAMASQTGFERHLEATAQGAAFRRIAVATAGSDRFDGLLGELDDADLAYPVAAAVQCACNGVALEAALTAFLHAAVANLVSAAQRLVPLGQTDGQRLLRDLAPAVFALAARAIALPDEDPFTQLSTCTLLAELGCMAHETQYTRLFRT
;
A
#
# COMPACT_ATOMS: atom_id res chain seq x y z
N MET A 1 -49.33 -9.75 -27.31
CA MET A 1 -49.34 -8.84 -26.11
C MET A 1 -47.92 -8.79 -25.58
N ALA A 2 -47.12 -7.80 -26.01
CA ALA A 2 -45.69 -7.71 -25.68
C ALA A 2 -45.54 -6.93 -24.38
N MET A 3 -45.06 -7.59 -23.37
CA MET A 3 -44.79 -7.03 -22.04
C MET A 3 -43.53 -6.17 -22.13
N ARG A 4 -43.63 -4.84 -22.17
CA ARG A 4 -42.52 -3.90 -22.10
C ARG A 4 -41.93 -3.94 -20.69
N MET A 5 -40.79 -4.58 -20.56
CA MET A 5 -39.97 -4.55 -19.35
C MET A 5 -39.52 -3.10 -19.09
N ARG A 6 -40.01 -2.47 -18.05
CA ARG A 6 -39.64 -1.12 -17.60
C ARG A 6 -38.23 -1.25 -16.98
N MET A 7 -37.19 -0.76 -17.63
CA MET A 7 -35.89 -0.63 -17.01
C MET A 7 -36.00 0.25 -15.77
N PRO A 8 -35.38 -0.13 -14.64
CA PRO A 8 -35.36 0.70 -13.47
C PRO A 8 -34.63 2.01 -13.77
N LYS A 9 -35.17 3.14 -13.28
CA LYS A 9 -34.50 4.44 -13.34
C LYS A 9 -33.14 4.31 -12.70
N ARG A 10 -32.06 4.74 -13.40
CA ARG A 10 -30.72 4.88 -12.81
C ARG A 10 -30.86 5.84 -11.62
N THR A 11 -30.83 5.31 -10.42
CA THR A 11 -30.58 6.07 -9.21
C THR A 11 -29.13 6.56 -9.30
N THR A 12 -28.91 7.87 -9.34
CA THR A 12 -27.58 8.44 -9.19
C THR A 12 -27.13 8.18 -7.75
N THR A 13 -26.28 7.18 -7.54
CA THR A 13 -25.63 6.94 -6.25
C THR A 13 -24.82 8.21 -5.91
N PRO A 14 -24.86 8.74 -4.69
CA PRO A 14 -24.01 9.84 -4.29
C PRO A 14 -22.54 9.52 -4.54
N MET A 15 -21.77 10.48 -5.04
CA MET A 15 -20.33 10.28 -5.38
C MET A 15 -19.51 9.74 -4.20
N ALA A 16 -19.85 10.17 -2.96
CA ALA A 16 -19.18 9.68 -1.74
C ALA A 16 -19.36 8.17 -1.52
N ASP A 17 -20.56 7.63 -1.79
CA ASP A 17 -20.83 6.19 -1.63
C ASP A 17 -20.07 5.37 -2.68
N THR A 18 -19.93 5.91 -3.89
CA THR A 18 -19.16 5.25 -4.96
C THR A 18 -17.66 5.22 -4.61
N ALA A 19 -17.11 6.31 -4.11
CA ALA A 19 -15.71 6.42 -3.72
C ALA A 19 -15.37 5.44 -2.56
N LEU A 20 -16.23 5.37 -1.56
CA LEU A 20 -16.05 4.43 -0.46
C LEU A 20 -16.10 2.97 -0.93
N TYR A 21 -17.07 2.62 -1.78
CA TYR A 21 -17.16 1.27 -2.33
C TYR A 21 -15.93 0.90 -3.16
N SER A 22 -15.41 1.83 -3.94
CA SER A 22 -14.18 1.66 -4.72
C SER A 22 -12.97 1.43 -3.82
N LEU A 23 -12.81 2.22 -2.75
CA LEU A 23 -11.74 2.03 -1.76
C LEU A 23 -11.82 0.64 -1.10
N LEU A 24 -13.01 0.22 -0.66
CA LEU A 24 -13.23 -1.10 -0.06
C LEU A 24 -12.87 -2.23 -1.03
N THR A 25 -13.04 -2.00 -2.34
CA THR A 25 -12.68 -2.96 -3.38
C THR A 25 -11.17 -3.00 -3.60
N TRP A 26 -10.54 -1.84 -3.85
CA TRP A 26 -9.12 -1.77 -4.23
C TRP A 26 -8.16 -2.06 -3.09
N MET A 27 -8.56 -1.74 -1.85
CA MET A 27 -7.77 -2.00 -0.64
C MET A 27 -8.18 -3.29 0.07
N SER A 28 -9.05 -4.10 -0.55
CA SER A 28 -9.44 -5.40 -0.05
C SER A 28 -8.32 -6.43 -0.21
N PRO A 29 -8.15 -7.37 0.74
CA PRO A 29 -7.29 -8.54 0.56
C PRO A 29 -7.67 -9.41 -0.66
N ALA A 30 -8.90 -9.25 -1.18
CA ALA A 30 -9.36 -9.94 -2.39
C ALA A 30 -8.87 -9.26 -3.68
N TRP A 31 -8.34 -8.02 -3.62
CA TRP A 31 -7.75 -7.36 -4.78
C TRP A 31 -6.44 -8.07 -5.15
N PRO A 32 -6.30 -8.60 -6.37
CA PRO A 32 -5.30 -9.63 -6.66
C PRO A 32 -3.91 -9.05 -6.95
N ILE A 33 -3.31 -8.36 -6.01
CA ILE A 33 -1.94 -7.82 -6.10
C ILE A 33 -0.87 -8.79 -5.56
N GLY A 34 -1.26 -9.89 -4.95
CA GLY A 34 -0.34 -10.88 -4.41
C GLY A 34 0.28 -10.50 -3.06
N ALA A 35 -0.21 -9.47 -2.38
CA ALA A 35 0.36 -8.97 -1.11
C ALA A 35 0.54 -10.06 -0.03
N PHE A 36 -0.34 -11.07 0.00
CA PHE A 36 -0.29 -12.18 0.96
C PHE A 36 1.01 -13.02 0.89
N ALA A 37 1.76 -12.91 -0.20
CA ALA A 37 3.01 -13.64 -0.41
C ALA A 37 4.25 -12.87 0.09
N HIS A 38 4.05 -11.69 0.67
CA HIS A 38 5.11 -10.79 1.10
C HIS A 38 5.02 -10.52 2.59
N SER A 39 6.13 -10.65 3.31
CA SER A 39 6.23 -10.44 4.75
C SER A 39 6.95 -9.14 5.14
N GLY A 40 7.67 -8.52 4.19
CA GLY A 40 8.43 -7.30 4.44
C GLY A 40 9.50 -7.46 5.52
N GLY A 41 10.22 -8.62 5.55
CA GLY A 41 11.24 -8.95 6.54
C GLY A 41 10.70 -9.54 7.85
N LEU A 42 9.38 -9.61 8.02
CA LEU A 42 8.79 -10.14 9.26
C LEU A 42 9.10 -11.63 9.45
N GLU A 43 9.17 -12.43 8.39
CA GLU A 43 9.51 -13.86 8.48
C GLU A 43 10.91 -14.04 9.08
N TRP A 44 11.89 -13.27 8.60
CA TRP A 44 13.22 -13.29 9.19
C TRP A 44 13.21 -12.82 10.65
N ALA A 45 12.47 -11.77 10.97
CA ALA A 45 12.38 -11.26 12.33
C ALA A 45 11.83 -12.28 13.32
N VAL A 46 10.89 -13.11 12.87
CA VAL A 46 10.36 -14.24 13.67
C VAL A 46 11.41 -15.33 13.84
N GLU A 47 12.10 -15.74 12.78
CA GLU A 47 13.14 -16.76 12.85
C GLU A 47 14.34 -16.33 13.71
N ALA A 48 14.71 -15.05 13.64
CA ALA A 48 15.76 -14.46 14.47
C ALA A 48 15.34 -14.20 15.93
N GLY A 49 14.08 -14.44 16.27
CA GLY A 49 13.56 -14.27 17.64
C GLY A 49 13.26 -12.83 18.05
N HIS A 50 13.21 -11.88 17.10
CA HIS A 50 12.84 -10.49 17.36
C HIS A 50 11.32 -10.31 17.49
N VAL A 51 10.54 -11.15 16.83
CA VAL A 51 9.07 -11.17 16.90
C VAL A 51 8.62 -12.56 17.34
N THR A 52 8.08 -12.67 18.55
CA THR A 52 7.71 -13.96 19.13
C THR A 52 6.26 -14.04 19.63
N ASP A 53 5.60 -12.89 19.77
CA ASP A 53 4.25 -12.77 20.34
C ASP A 53 3.51 -11.52 19.84
N VAL A 54 2.31 -11.27 20.37
CA VAL A 54 1.45 -10.13 20.01
C VAL A 54 2.15 -8.79 20.31
N ALA A 55 2.85 -8.68 21.42
CA ALA A 55 3.45 -7.42 21.87
C ALA A 55 4.61 -7.04 20.95
N SER A 56 5.57 -7.94 20.75
CA SER A 56 6.72 -7.73 19.85
C SER A 56 6.30 -7.54 18.39
N CYS A 57 5.22 -8.20 17.95
CA CYS A 57 4.63 -7.94 16.63
C CYS A 57 4.06 -6.52 16.54
N GLY A 58 3.35 -6.06 17.56
CA GLY A 58 2.80 -4.70 17.64
C GLY A 58 3.89 -3.63 17.58
N GLU A 59 4.98 -3.81 18.34
CA GLU A 59 6.15 -2.92 18.33
C GLU A 59 6.81 -2.87 16.95
N TRP A 60 7.06 -4.02 16.33
CA TRP A 60 7.62 -4.11 14.98
C TRP A 60 6.80 -3.33 13.94
N LEU A 61 5.48 -3.52 13.94
CA LEU A 61 4.58 -2.83 13.01
C LEU A 61 4.47 -1.33 13.31
N ALA A 62 4.53 -0.93 14.58
CA ALA A 62 4.56 0.48 14.97
C ALA A 62 5.84 1.18 14.50
N ASP A 63 6.99 0.51 14.56
CA ASP A 63 8.26 1.03 14.06
C ASP A 63 8.23 1.21 12.53
N LEU A 64 7.66 0.25 11.78
CA LEU A 64 7.46 0.39 10.33
C LEU A 64 6.58 1.58 9.97
N LEU A 65 5.51 1.83 10.74
CA LEU A 65 4.63 3.00 10.58
C LEU A 65 5.31 4.31 10.99
N GLY A 66 6.16 4.27 12.01
CA GLY A 66 6.83 5.45 12.55
C GLY A 66 7.95 5.96 11.67
N HIS A 67 8.80 5.05 11.21
CA HIS A 67 10.13 5.36 10.68
C HIS A 67 10.56 4.48 9.50
N GLY A 68 9.79 3.47 9.12
CA GLY A 68 10.18 2.47 8.14
C GLY A 68 9.48 2.58 6.79
N ALA A 69 9.38 1.45 6.12
CA ALA A 69 8.84 1.35 4.78
C ALA A 69 7.42 1.93 4.65
N LEU A 70 6.56 1.72 5.65
CA LEU A 70 5.19 2.26 5.61
C LEU A 70 5.15 3.79 5.72
N HIS A 71 6.12 4.41 6.42
CA HIS A 71 6.27 5.87 6.40
C HIS A 71 6.65 6.35 5.00
N ASN A 72 7.63 5.74 4.37
CA ASN A 72 8.08 6.10 3.02
C ASN A 72 6.96 5.91 2.00
N ASP A 73 6.25 4.79 2.06
CA ASP A 73 5.11 4.53 1.20
C ASP A 73 4.00 5.58 1.36
N ALA A 74 3.75 6.07 2.59
CA ALA A 74 2.79 7.13 2.84
C ALA A 74 3.22 8.47 2.21
N VAL A 75 4.49 8.85 2.31
CA VAL A 75 5.05 10.06 1.68
C VAL A 75 4.91 9.97 0.17
N LEU A 76 5.36 8.87 -0.43
CA LEU A 76 5.30 8.63 -1.88
C LEU A 76 3.86 8.60 -2.39
N PHE A 77 2.95 7.99 -1.64
CA PHE A 77 1.51 7.98 -1.95
C PHE A 77 0.95 9.40 -2.02
N VAL A 78 1.25 10.25 -1.02
CA VAL A 78 0.76 11.64 -0.98
C VAL A 78 1.23 12.43 -2.17
N HIS A 79 2.54 12.38 -2.49
CA HIS A 79 3.10 13.10 -3.63
C HIS A 79 2.56 12.57 -4.98
N ALA A 80 2.43 11.26 -5.15
CA ALA A 80 1.84 10.67 -6.34
C ALA A 80 0.36 11.07 -6.50
N TRP A 81 -0.41 11.07 -5.41
CA TRP A 81 -1.81 11.50 -5.43
C TRP A 81 -1.94 12.99 -5.82
N ARG A 82 -1.09 13.87 -5.28
CA ARG A 82 -1.06 15.30 -5.60
C ARG A 82 -0.70 15.53 -7.08
N ALA A 83 0.38 14.91 -7.55
CA ALA A 83 0.80 14.99 -8.94
C ALA A 83 -0.29 14.50 -9.90
N ALA A 84 -0.91 13.36 -9.60
CA ALA A 84 -2.01 12.83 -10.39
C ALA A 84 -3.25 13.74 -10.36
N SER A 85 -3.57 14.34 -9.22
CA SER A 85 -4.71 15.26 -9.09
C SER A 85 -4.51 16.55 -9.90
N ALA A 86 -3.26 17.00 -10.05
CA ALA A 86 -2.87 18.16 -10.84
C ALA A 86 -2.61 17.85 -12.32
N ASP A 87 -2.71 16.59 -12.77
CA ASP A 87 -2.29 16.07 -14.08
C ASP A 87 -0.80 16.38 -14.40
N ASP A 88 0.03 16.49 -13.36
CA ASP A 88 1.47 16.75 -13.47
C ASP A 88 2.26 15.45 -13.69
N ARG A 89 2.44 15.11 -14.97
CA ARG A 89 3.15 13.89 -15.38
C ARG A 89 4.64 13.93 -15.04
N THR A 90 5.26 15.10 -15.12
CA THR A 90 6.69 15.26 -14.81
C THR A 90 6.92 14.94 -13.34
N ARG A 91 6.13 15.56 -12.47
CA ARG A 91 6.22 15.31 -11.03
C ARG A 91 5.88 13.86 -10.67
N LEU A 92 4.90 13.28 -11.35
CA LEU A 92 4.54 11.86 -11.14
C LEU A 92 5.69 10.91 -11.51
N ALA A 93 6.38 11.17 -12.62
CA ALA A 93 7.54 10.39 -13.04
C ALA A 93 8.70 10.51 -12.03
N GLU A 94 8.99 11.71 -11.52
CA GLU A 94 10.00 11.93 -10.47
C GLU A 94 9.66 11.15 -9.18
N VAL A 95 8.38 11.15 -8.77
CA VAL A 95 7.93 10.40 -7.60
C VAL A 95 8.03 8.89 -7.84
N ALA A 96 7.71 8.40 -9.04
CA ALA A 96 7.85 6.99 -9.39
C ALA A 96 9.32 6.55 -9.36
N GLU A 97 10.22 7.32 -9.96
CA GLU A 97 11.67 7.07 -9.93
C GLU A 97 12.19 7.03 -8.48
N LEU A 98 11.81 8.01 -7.66
CA LEU A 98 12.19 8.04 -6.25
C LEU A 98 11.64 6.83 -5.48
N ALA A 99 10.40 6.42 -5.75
CA ALA A 99 9.79 5.27 -5.12
C ALA A 99 10.59 3.98 -5.38
N MET A 100 11.15 3.84 -6.56
CA MET A 100 12.02 2.71 -6.91
C MET A 100 13.41 2.84 -6.31
N ALA A 101 14.02 4.03 -6.41
CA ALA A 101 15.35 4.30 -5.88
C ALA A 101 15.44 4.17 -4.35
N SER A 102 14.33 4.37 -3.64
CA SER A 102 14.26 4.27 -2.18
C SER A 102 14.09 2.83 -1.64
N GLN A 103 13.94 1.82 -2.52
CA GLN A 103 13.81 0.44 -2.07
C GLN A 103 15.15 -0.11 -1.58
N THR A 104 15.17 -0.60 -0.35
CA THR A 104 16.37 -1.14 0.31
C THR A 104 16.48 -2.65 0.08
N GLY A 105 17.24 -3.06 -0.94
CA GLY A 105 17.48 -4.47 -1.24
C GLY A 105 16.53 -5.06 -2.30
N PHE A 106 16.91 -6.24 -2.76
CA PHE A 106 16.24 -6.92 -3.88
C PHE A 106 14.79 -7.29 -3.58
N GLU A 107 14.52 -7.84 -2.40
CA GLU A 107 13.17 -8.29 -2.05
C GLU A 107 12.17 -7.14 -1.91
N ARG A 108 12.58 -6.01 -1.32
CA ARG A 108 11.72 -4.83 -1.24
C ARG A 108 11.42 -4.25 -2.62
N HIS A 109 12.42 -4.22 -3.51
CA HIS A 109 12.22 -3.82 -4.90
C HIS A 109 11.25 -4.77 -5.61
N LEU A 110 11.43 -6.10 -5.45
CA LEU A 110 10.57 -7.11 -6.04
C LEU A 110 9.12 -7.00 -5.53
N GLU A 111 8.93 -6.78 -4.23
CA GLU A 111 7.61 -6.59 -3.64
C GLU A 111 6.91 -5.37 -4.22
N ALA A 112 7.59 -4.20 -4.20
CA ALA A 112 7.04 -2.94 -4.66
C ALA A 112 6.59 -3.01 -6.12
N THR A 113 7.43 -3.56 -7.02
CA THR A 113 7.14 -3.69 -8.45
C THR A 113 6.11 -4.76 -8.75
N ALA A 114 6.19 -5.94 -8.12
CA ALA A 114 5.24 -7.01 -8.35
C ALA A 114 3.82 -6.60 -7.96
N GLN A 115 3.65 -5.93 -6.83
CA GLN A 115 2.35 -5.42 -6.38
C GLN A 115 1.88 -4.24 -7.25
N GLY A 116 2.77 -3.32 -7.62
CA GLY A 116 2.45 -2.16 -8.48
C GLY A 116 1.98 -2.61 -9.87
N ALA A 117 2.73 -3.48 -10.53
CA ALA A 117 2.37 -4.06 -11.82
C ALA A 117 1.05 -4.85 -11.76
N ALA A 118 0.84 -5.65 -10.72
CA ALA A 118 -0.40 -6.38 -10.53
C ALA A 118 -1.59 -5.44 -10.30
N PHE A 119 -1.41 -4.40 -9.48
CA PHE A 119 -2.43 -3.38 -9.23
C PHE A 119 -2.83 -2.68 -10.54
N ARG A 120 -1.85 -2.16 -11.30
CA ARG A 120 -2.08 -1.51 -12.60
C ARG A 120 -2.85 -2.43 -13.53
N ARG A 121 -2.40 -3.67 -13.73
CA ARG A 121 -3.04 -4.63 -14.63
C ARG A 121 -4.52 -4.85 -14.29
N ILE A 122 -4.86 -5.03 -13.02
CA ILE A 122 -6.25 -5.24 -12.60
C ILE A 122 -7.05 -3.95 -12.66
N ALA A 123 -6.47 -2.81 -12.27
CA ALA A 123 -7.12 -1.51 -12.38
C ALA A 123 -7.51 -1.21 -13.82
N VAL A 124 -6.60 -1.35 -14.78
CA VAL A 124 -6.88 -1.17 -16.23
C VAL A 124 -8.00 -2.09 -16.70
N ALA A 125 -7.98 -3.36 -16.29
CA ALA A 125 -8.96 -4.35 -16.73
C ALA A 125 -10.38 -4.14 -16.16
N THR A 126 -10.51 -3.50 -14.98
CA THR A 126 -11.77 -3.51 -14.23
C THR A 126 -12.27 -2.12 -13.81
N ALA A 127 -11.39 -1.20 -13.53
CA ALA A 127 -11.69 0.10 -12.92
C ALA A 127 -10.82 1.25 -13.48
N GLY A 128 -10.02 0.98 -14.51
CA GLY A 128 -9.17 1.96 -15.16
C GLY A 128 -10.01 3.02 -15.89
N SER A 129 -9.41 4.18 -16.02
CA SER A 129 -9.93 5.28 -16.83
C SER A 129 -8.85 5.72 -17.80
N ASP A 130 -9.25 6.37 -18.90
CA ASP A 130 -8.31 6.96 -19.86
C ASP A 130 -7.29 7.87 -19.14
N ARG A 131 -7.70 8.51 -18.05
CA ARG A 131 -6.84 9.35 -17.23
C ARG A 131 -5.79 8.54 -16.46
N PHE A 132 -6.17 7.41 -15.87
CA PHE A 132 -5.24 6.51 -15.18
C PHE A 132 -4.19 5.97 -16.18
N ASP A 133 -4.65 5.46 -17.31
CA ASP A 133 -3.78 4.95 -18.38
C ASP A 133 -2.89 6.07 -18.95
N GLY A 134 -3.45 7.27 -19.13
CA GLY A 134 -2.71 8.43 -19.62
C GLY A 134 -1.61 8.92 -18.67
N LEU A 135 -1.79 8.81 -17.35
CA LEU A 135 -0.80 9.23 -16.36
C LEU A 135 0.31 8.20 -16.15
N LEU A 136 -0.02 6.90 -16.22
CA LEU A 136 0.95 5.82 -15.99
C LEU A 136 1.48 5.19 -17.28
N GLY A 137 0.95 5.56 -18.45
CA GLY A 137 1.23 4.88 -19.72
C GLY A 137 2.69 4.91 -20.19
N GLU A 138 3.47 5.87 -19.71
CA GLU A 138 4.89 6.02 -20.03
C GLU A 138 5.82 5.31 -19.03
N LEU A 139 5.27 4.80 -17.90
CA LEU A 139 6.03 4.07 -16.89
C LEU A 139 5.99 2.56 -17.20
N ASP A 140 7.14 1.93 -17.17
CA ASP A 140 7.23 0.47 -17.24
C ASP A 140 6.69 -0.16 -15.95
N ASP A 141 6.18 -1.39 -16.04
CA ASP A 141 5.72 -2.14 -14.86
C ASP A 141 6.86 -2.40 -13.85
N ALA A 142 8.11 -2.48 -14.33
CA ALA A 142 9.30 -2.65 -13.50
C ALA A 142 9.66 -1.38 -12.70
N ASP A 143 9.11 -0.23 -13.09
CA ASP A 143 9.39 1.08 -12.48
C ASP A 143 8.19 1.63 -11.70
N LEU A 144 7.14 0.82 -11.50
CA LEU A 144 5.90 1.23 -10.86
C LEU A 144 5.75 0.59 -9.48
N ALA A 145 6.05 1.36 -8.43
CA ALA A 145 5.80 0.94 -7.05
C ALA A 145 4.31 0.97 -6.70
N TYR A 146 3.87 0.03 -5.87
CA TYR A 146 2.47 -0.10 -5.44
C TYR A 146 1.85 1.18 -4.83
N PRO A 147 2.53 1.92 -3.91
CA PRO A 147 1.97 3.17 -3.38
C PRO A 147 1.67 4.20 -4.47
N VAL A 148 2.49 4.28 -5.52
CA VAL A 148 2.29 5.19 -6.66
C VAL A 148 1.06 4.76 -7.47
N ALA A 149 0.98 3.49 -7.86
CA ALA A 149 -0.15 2.96 -8.63
C ALA A 149 -1.49 3.15 -7.91
N ALA A 150 -1.53 2.85 -6.61
CA ALA A 150 -2.72 2.98 -5.78
C ALA A 150 -3.14 4.45 -5.60
N ALA A 151 -2.17 5.36 -5.40
CA ALA A 151 -2.43 6.78 -5.28
C ALA A 151 -3.04 7.38 -6.55
N VAL A 152 -2.46 7.06 -7.72
CA VAL A 152 -2.96 7.52 -9.02
C VAL A 152 -4.38 7.02 -9.27
N GLN A 153 -4.66 5.75 -8.99
CA GLN A 153 -6.02 5.19 -9.11
C GLN A 153 -7.03 5.95 -8.24
N CYS A 154 -6.67 6.24 -6.99
CA CYS A 154 -7.53 7.00 -6.09
C CYS A 154 -7.77 8.43 -6.59
N ALA A 155 -6.73 9.13 -7.02
CA ALA A 155 -6.82 10.49 -7.55
C ALA A 155 -7.68 10.56 -8.81
N CYS A 156 -7.48 9.64 -9.77
CA CYS A 156 -8.25 9.57 -11.02
C CYS A 156 -9.74 9.33 -10.80
N ASN A 157 -10.11 8.69 -9.69
CA ASN A 157 -11.51 8.38 -9.36
C ASN A 157 -12.11 9.34 -8.30
N GLY A 158 -11.42 10.45 -8.00
CA GLY A 158 -11.93 11.48 -7.10
C GLY A 158 -12.04 11.06 -5.64
N VAL A 159 -11.26 10.06 -5.24
CA VAL A 159 -11.18 9.64 -3.83
C VAL A 159 -10.33 10.65 -3.05
N ALA A 160 -10.87 11.20 -1.97
CA ALA A 160 -10.15 12.15 -1.14
C ALA A 160 -8.86 11.54 -0.55
N LEU A 161 -7.78 12.33 -0.54
CA LEU A 161 -6.45 11.89 -0.13
C LEU A 161 -6.43 11.24 1.26
N GLU A 162 -7.12 11.83 2.24
CA GLU A 162 -7.15 11.32 3.61
C GLU A 162 -7.78 9.91 3.68
N ALA A 163 -8.90 9.71 3.00
CA ALA A 163 -9.57 8.41 2.94
C ALA A 163 -8.73 7.39 2.18
N ALA A 164 -8.13 7.80 1.05
CA ALA A 164 -7.28 6.95 0.21
C ALA A 164 -6.05 6.47 0.97
N LEU A 165 -5.30 7.38 1.59
CA LEU A 165 -4.08 7.05 2.34
C LEU A 165 -4.38 6.20 3.57
N THR A 166 -5.45 6.53 4.31
CA THR A 166 -5.85 5.74 5.49
C THR A 166 -6.20 4.31 5.10
N ALA A 167 -6.95 4.13 4.01
CA ALA A 167 -7.32 2.79 3.52
C ALA A 167 -6.10 2.01 3.00
N PHE A 168 -5.18 2.66 2.31
CA PHE A 168 -3.92 2.07 1.85
C PHE A 168 -3.08 1.58 3.03
N LEU A 169 -2.83 2.43 4.02
CA LEU A 169 -2.05 2.06 5.22
C LEU A 169 -2.73 0.94 6.03
N HIS A 170 -4.06 1.00 6.16
CA HIS A 170 -4.80 -0.08 6.80
C HIS A 170 -4.62 -1.41 6.06
N ALA A 171 -4.70 -1.41 4.73
CA ALA A 171 -4.52 -2.62 3.92
C ALA A 171 -3.09 -3.19 4.08
N ALA A 172 -2.07 -2.34 4.08
CA ALA A 172 -0.68 -2.74 4.30
C ALA A 172 -0.48 -3.36 5.70
N VAL A 173 -0.95 -2.70 6.75
CA VAL A 173 -0.89 -3.24 8.13
C VAL A 173 -1.67 -4.54 8.25
N ALA A 174 -2.87 -4.64 7.66
CA ALA A 174 -3.69 -5.84 7.69
C ALA A 174 -2.99 -7.03 7.00
N ASN A 175 -2.27 -6.78 5.89
CA ASN A 175 -1.46 -7.80 5.24
C ASN A 175 -0.34 -8.31 6.15
N LEU A 176 0.41 -7.41 6.80
CA LEU A 176 1.49 -7.77 7.73
C LEU A 176 0.98 -8.51 8.98
N VAL A 177 -0.17 -8.09 9.53
CA VAL A 177 -0.84 -8.83 10.61
C VAL A 177 -1.25 -10.23 10.16
N SER A 178 -1.76 -10.38 8.93
CA SER A 178 -2.07 -11.69 8.34
C SER A 178 -0.81 -12.54 8.14
N ALA A 179 0.33 -11.93 7.79
CA ALA A 179 1.62 -12.62 7.72
C ALA A 179 2.06 -13.08 9.12
N ALA A 180 1.96 -12.21 10.13
CA ALA A 180 2.28 -12.56 11.52
C ALA A 180 1.45 -13.76 12.03
N GLN A 181 0.17 -13.84 11.72
CA GLN A 181 -0.69 -14.96 12.10
C GLN A 181 -0.25 -16.31 11.50
N ARG A 182 0.54 -16.29 10.44
CA ARG A 182 1.11 -17.51 9.83
C ARG A 182 2.48 -17.86 10.37
N LEU A 183 3.18 -16.92 10.98
CA LEU A 183 4.56 -17.03 11.45
C LEU A 183 4.67 -17.20 12.96
N VAL A 184 3.79 -16.53 13.71
CA VAL A 184 3.78 -16.50 15.17
C VAL A 184 2.47 -17.16 15.64
N PRO A 185 2.41 -17.80 16.81
CA PRO A 185 1.18 -18.42 17.33
C PRO A 185 0.14 -17.36 17.75
N LEU A 186 -0.30 -16.54 16.80
CA LEU A 186 -1.33 -15.51 16.96
C LEU A 186 -2.70 -16.03 16.52
N GLY A 187 -3.69 -15.92 17.42
CA GLY A 187 -5.08 -16.21 17.07
C GLY A 187 -5.72 -15.11 16.22
N GLN A 188 -6.85 -15.42 15.57
CA GLN A 188 -7.62 -14.44 14.79
C GLN A 188 -8.02 -13.22 15.64
N THR A 189 -8.40 -13.47 16.90
CA THR A 189 -8.75 -12.41 17.85
C THR A 189 -7.57 -11.48 18.12
N ASP A 190 -6.36 -12.02 18.23
CA ASP A 190 -5.17 -11.22 18.50
C ASP A 190 -4.79 -10.37 17.28
N GLY A 191 -4.94 -10.90 16.06
CA GLY A 191 -4.80 -10.10 14.84
C GLY A 191 -5.78 -8.92 14.79
N GLN A 192 -7.04 -9.12 15.18
CA GLN A 192 -8.03 -8.03 15.23
C GLN A 192 -7.72 -7.00 16.33
N ARG A 193 -7.16 -7.45 17.47
CA ARG A 193 -6.67 -6.54 18.51
C ARG A 193 -5.48 -5.70 18.02
N LEU A 194 -4.50 -6.31 17.35
CA LEU A 194 -3.37 -5.60 16.74
C LEU A 194 -3.84 -4.52 15.76
N LEU A 195 -4.76 -4.85 14.85
CA LEU A 195 -5.33 -3.86 13.91
C LEU A 195 -5.99 -2.69 14.63
N ARG A 196 -6.78 -2.97 15.67
CA ARG A 196 -7.40 -1.92 16.49
C ARG A 196 -6.36 -1.06 17.20
N ASP A 197 -5.35 -1.69 17.80
CA ASP A 197 -4.35 -1.02 18.65
C ASP A 197 -3.34 -0.22 17.79
N LEU A 198 -3.12 -0.59 16.54
CA LEU A 198 -2.30 0.14 15.57
C LEU A 198 -3.06 1.27 14.85
N ALA A 199 -4.39 1.32 14.92
CA ALA A 199 -5.18 2.34 14.23
C ALA A 199 -4.77 3.79 14.57
N PRO A 200 -4.46 4.16 15.84
CA PRO A 200 -3.96 5.49 16.15
C PRO A 200 -2.64 5.84 15.44
N ALA A 201 -1.73 4.87 15.28
CA ALA A 201 -0.46 5.07 14.57
C ALA A 201 -0.70 5.26 13.05
N VAL A 202 -1.62 4.51 12.46
CA VAL A 202 -2.05 4.68 11.06
C VAL A 202 -2.62 6.08 10.84
N PHE A 203 -3.54 6.54 11.68
CA PHE A 203 -4.12 7.89 11.56
C PHE A 203 -3.07 8.99 11.77
N ALA A 204 -2.17 8.81 12.73
CA ALA A 204 -1.10 9.76 12.98
C ALA A 204 -0.13 9.86 11.80
N LEU A 205 0.25 8.72 11.19
CA LEU A 205 1.07 8.71 9.98
C LEU A 205 0.35 9.38 8.81
N ALA A 206 -0.91 9.03 8.56
CA ALA A 206 -1.68 9.65 7.48
C ALA A 206 -1.75 11.17 7.65
N ALA A 207 -2.07 11.66 8.85
CA ALA A 207 -2.13 13.09 9.13
C ALA A 207 -0.76 13.78 8.95
N ARG A 208 0.33 13.17 9.41
CA ARG A 208 1.69 13.72 9.22
C ARG A 208 2.07 13.79 7.74
N ALA A 209 1.87 12.70 6.99
CA ALA A 209 2.22 12.66 5.57
C ALA A 209 1.42 13.69 4.75
N ILE A 210 0.13 13.83 5.02
CA ILE A 210 -0.74 14.82 4.35
C ILE A 210 -0.30 16.26 4.69
N ALA A 211 0.19 16.51 5.91
CA ALA A 211 0.64 17.82 6.34
C ALA A 211 2.02 18.22 5.77
N LEU A 212 2.75 17.29 5.15
CA LEU A 212 4.03 17.61 4.50
C LEU A 212 3.83 18.62 3.37
N PRO A 213 4.75 19.59 3.23
CA PRO A 213 4.72 20.53 2.11
C PRO A 213 4.87 19.80 0.77
N ASP A 214 4.36 20.41 -0.30
CA ASP A 214 4.51 19.88 -1.65
C ASP A 214 5.86 20.29 -2.25
N GLU A 215 6.92 19.85 -1.58
CA GLU A 215 8.32 20.08 -1.94
C GLU A 215 8.94 18.76 -2.44
N ASP A 216 10.28 18.70 -2.46
CA ASP A 216 11.01 17.50 -2.84
C ASP A 216 10.75 16.34 -1.84
N PRO A 217 10.08 15.26 -2.26
CA PRO A 217 9.78 14.13 -1.39
C PRO A 217 11.01 13.42 -0.84
N PHE A 218 12.16 13.51 -1.53
CA PHE A 218 13.41 12.90 -1.07
C PHE A 218 13.80 13.35 0.33
N THR A 219 13.61 14.63 0.64
CA THR A 219 13.95 15.20 1.95
C THR A 219 12.98 14.79 3.07
N GLN A 220 11.87 14.15 2.70
CA GLN A 220 10.78 13.77 3.61
C GLN A 220 10.76 12.26 3.89
N LEU A 221 11.56 11.47 3.16
CA LEU A 221 11.68 10.04 3.40
C LEU A 221 12.45 9.79 4.71
N SER A 222 12.06 8.74 5.41
CA SER A 222 12.78 8.23 6.57
C SER A 222 13.82 7.20 6.12
N THR A 223 14.91 7.10 6.86
CA THR A 223 16.00 6.19 6.49
C THR A 223 16.16 5.01 7.44
N CYS A 224 15.28 4.83 8.44
CA CYS A 224 15.71 3.99 9.55
C CYS A 224 14.63 3.19 10.28
N THR A 225 14.32 2.03 9.75
CA THR A 225 14.10 0.83 10.57
C THR A 225 15.20 -0.17 10.23
N LEU A 226 16.43 0.14 10.65
CA LEU A 226 17.63 -0.61 10.26
C LEU A 226 17.49 -2.12 10.42
N LEU A 227 16.85 -2.57 11.50
CA LEU A 227 16.65 -4.00 11.76
C LEU A 227 15.69 -4.63 10.73
N ALA A 228 14.63 -3.93 10.32
CA ALA A 228 13.71 -4.43 9.31
C ALA A 228 14.36 -4.47 7.92
N GLU A 229 15.16 -3.47 7.58
CA GLU A 229 15.90 -3.42 6.32
C GLU A 229 16.91 -4.57 6.24
N LEU A 230 17.69 -4.76 7.30
CA LEU A 230 18.63 -5.89 7.41
C LEU A 230 17.89 -7.23 7.39
N GLY A 231 16.70 -7.29 7.99
CA GLY A 231 15.84 -8.47 7.96
C GLY A 231 15.39 -8.84 6.55
N CYS A 232 14.98 -7.86 5.75
CA CYS A 232 14.64 -8.09 4.34
C CYS A 232 15.85 -8.63 3.55
N MET A 233 17.04 -8.04 3.72
CA MET A 233 18.25 -8.50 3.06
C MET A 233 18.67 -9.91 3.52
N ALA A 234 18.56 -10.21 4.81
CA ALA A 234 18.89 -11.52 5.35
C ALA A 234 17.92 -12.61 4.89
N HIS A 235 16.63 -12.24 4.72
CA HIS A 235 15.60 -13.13 4.19
C HIS A 235 15.90 -13.59 2.77
N GLU A 236 16.59 -12.80 1.94
CA GLU A 236 17.00 -13.20 0.57
C GLU A 236 17.77 -14.54 0.53
N THR A 237 18.51 -14.84 1.58
CA THR A 237 19.34 -16.06 1.69
C THR A 237 18.83 -17.06 2.72
N GLN A 238 17.67 -16.82 3.32
CA GLN A 238 17.06 -17.70 4.32
C GLN A 238 16.75 -19.07 3.71
N TYR A 239 17.15 -20.16 4.38
CA TYR A 239 17.05 -21.52 3.83
C TYR A 239 15.61 -22.00 3.68
N THR A 240 14.77 -21.76 4.70
CA THR A 240 13.35 -22.12 4.68
C THR A 240 12.53 -20.83 4.63
N ARG A 241 11.69 -20.69 3.61
CA ARG A 241 10.84 -19.50 3.42
C ARG A 241 9.41 -19.91 3.15
N LEU A 242 8.49 -19.31 3.88
CA LEU A 242 7.05 -19.38 3.63
C LEU A 242 6.60 -18.27 2.67
N PHE A 243 7.28 -17.14 2.77
CA PHE A 243 6.98 -15.95 1.96
C PHE A 243 7.99 -15.79 0.83
N ARG A 244 7.59 -15.01 -0.17
CA ARG A 244 8.42 -14.72 -1.32
C ARG A 244 9.46 -13.64 -1.01
N THR A 245 9.04 -12.66 -0.16
CA THR A 245 9.88 -11.56 0.34
C THR A 245 9.53 -11.24 1.78
#